data_aa4d6a79f8efcde6ed525338cfc5b626
#
_entry.id   aa4d6a79f8efcde6ed525338cfc5b626
#
_cell.length_a   1.000
_cell.length_b   1.000
_cell.length_c   1.000
_cell.angle_alpha   90.00
_cell.angle_beta   90.00
_cell.angle_gamma   90.00
#
_symmetry.space_group_name_H-M   'P 1'
#
loop_
_entity.id
_entity.type
_entity.pdbx_description
1 polymer ?
#
loop_
_entity_poly.entity_id
_entity_poly.type
_entity_poly.pdbx_seq_one_letter_code
_entity_poly.pdbx_strand_id
1 'polypeptide(L)'
;MKALIKNGMVIDPVNSIKEKCDILIENNIVKAVNKKIDEEANYVIDAKGLIVSPGFVDLHANFCDPGATDREDLKSGSLSAAKGGYTHVVLGADNKPAPSECNVIDYIIRYATIMPTNIYASAAITEDRLGAVASDINFLYSHGAFAFYDGLRAIENKNLLAKVMNLVKAKGKVLSLFSGTTDDKYTKGIIDGAIAKKLKIKNPTPLEAEAEDLKENIALAKFTGVKLDLAYITSSESIELVEAAKKDKQEVYAEVPALNLILTDKALEKYGTNAKVIPALRSEADRVNLCKALKKGIIDVVSSNHVPVERSDKEEKLKDAVSGAIGLETTLGVCGLKLVDDGYLNWKEVIEKISVNPAKIFGLDKDGVGSITEGKKANITIFNPNEKWKFEEETIVSKSHNSPLIGMELLGKVKYTICNGRLVYRAVELKHNEE
;
A
#
# COMPACT_ATOMS: atom_id res chain seq x y z
N MET A 1 1.39 -22.52 -21.19
CA MET A 1 0.04 -21.91 -21.32
C MET A 1 0.21 -20.56 -22.01
N LYS A 2 -0.66 -20.26 -22.98
CA LYS A 2 -0.58 -19.05 -23.82
C LYS A 2 -1.86 -18.22 -23.63
N ALA A 3 -1.72 -16.96 -23.32
CA ALA A 3 -2.81 -16.00 -23.14
C ALA A 3 -2.58 -14.77 -24.02
N LEU A 4 -3.67 -14.20 -24.53
CA LEU A 4 -3.63 -13.01 -25.37
C LEU A 4 -4.59 -11.95 -24.83
N ILE A 5 -4.06 -10.79 -24.49
CA ILE A 5 -4.84 -9.60 -24.13
C ILE A 5 -4.94 -8.75 -25.40
N LYS A 6 -6.16 -8.42 -25.83
CA LYS A 6 -6.44 -7.68 -27.08
C LYS A 6 -7.13 -6.35 -26.81
N ASN A 7 -6.89 -5.41 -27.73
CA ASN A 7 -7.62 -4.15 -27.84
C ASN A 7 -7.49 -3.19 -26.64
N GLY A 8 -6.64 -3.49 -25.65
CA GLY A 8 -6.48 -2.67 -24.46
C GLY A 8 -5.71 -1.38 -24.69
N MET A 9 -6.03 -0.32 -23.93
CA MET A 9 -5.19 0.86 -23.82
C MET A 9 -4.04 0.51 -22.86
N VAL A 10 -2.89 0.13 -23.42
CA VAL A 10 -1.71 -0.15 -22.59
C VAL A 10 -1.11 1.16 -22.08
N ILE A 11 -0.96 1.27 -20.77
CA ILE A 11 -0.26 2.38 -20.10
C ILE A 11 0.87 1.78 -19.29
N ASP A 12 2.07 1.88 -19.81
CA ASP A 12 3.32 1.48 -19.14
C ASP A 12 4.28 2.67 -19.09
N PRO A 13 4.39 3.33 -17.93
CA PRO A 13 5.26 4.51 -17.80
C PRO A 13 6.74 4.20 -18.00
N VAL A 14 7.20 2.99 -17.65
CA VAL A 14 8.61 2.58 -17.76
C VAL A 14 9.03 2.44 -19.21
N ASN A 15 8.22 1.76 -20.02
CA ASN A 15 8.49 1.56 -21.46
C ASN A 15 7.92 2.68 -22.33
N SER A 16 7.39 3.75 -21.72
CA SER A 16 6.79 4.91 -22.43
C SER A 16 5.64 4.52 -23.37
N ILE A 17 4.90 3.47 -23.06
CA ILE A 17 3.74 3.02 -23.84
C ILE A 17 2.47 3.70 -23.31
N LYS A 18 1.73 4.33 -24.23
CA LYS A 18 0.37 4.86 -23.97
C LYS A 18 -0.44 4.77 -25.27
N GLU A 19 -0.69 3.56 -25.71
CA GLU A 19 -1.43 3.30 -26.95
C GLU A 19 -2.18 1.96 -26.89
N LYS A 20 -3.07 1.73 -27.86
CA LYS A 20 -3.74 0.44 -28.00
C LYS A 20 -2.77 -0.62 -28.50
N CYS A 21 -2.56 -1.64 -27.69
CA CYS A 21 -1.71 -2.78 -27.99
C CYS A 21 -2.36 -4.09 -27.56
N ASP A 22 -1.94 -5.16 -28.23
CA ASP A 22 -2.15 -6.53 -27.79
C ASP A 22 -0.91 -7.01 -27.02
N ILE A 23 -1.12 -7.86 -26.02
CA ILE A 23 -0.05 -8.45 -25.23
C ILE A 23 -0.18 -9.96 -25.27
N LEU A 24 0.88 -10.62 -25.71
CA LEU A 24 1.00 -12.07 -25.71
C LEU A 24 1.78 -12.52 -24.50
N ILE A 25 1.17 -13.41 -23.71
CA ILE A 25 1.78 -14.06 -22.57
C ILE A 25 1.99 -15.53 -22.90
N GLU A 26 3.22 -16.01 -22.80
CA GLU A 26 3.56 -17.42 -22.99
C GLU A 26 4.51 -17.90 -21.91
N ASN A 27 4.23 -19.06 -21.33
CA ASN A 27 5.05 -19.64 -20.26
C ASN A 27 5.33 -18.67 -19.11
N ASN A 28 4.29 -17.95 -18.67
CA ASN A 28 4.30 -16.99 -17.57
C ASN A 28 5.07 -15.67 -17.82
N ILE A 29 5.63 -15.48 -19.02
CA ILE A 29 6.36 -14.27 -19.39
C ILE A 29 5.60 -13.47 -20.46
N VAL A 30 5.84 -12.17 -20.51
CA VAL A 30 5.42 -11.31 -21.62
C VAL A 30 6.25 -11.70 -22.83
N LYS A 31 5.63 -12.28 -23.87
CA LYS A 31 6.29 -12.72 -25.10
C LYS A 31 6.40 -11.62 -26.12
N ALA A 32 5.35 -10.81 -26.26
CA ALA A 32 5.30 -9.70 -27.19
C ALA A 32 4.28 -8.63 -26.75
N VAL A 33 4.59 -7.37 -27.08
CA VAL A 33 3.69 -6.22 -26.94
C VAL A 33 3.66 -5.50 -28.29
N ASN A 34 2.55 -5.60 -29.04
CA ASN A 34 2.43 -5.06 -30.38
C ASN A 34 1.03 -4.48 -30.63
N LYS A 35 0.91 -3.58 -31.63
CA LYS A 35 -0.39 -2.98 -32.00
C LYS A 35 -1.44 -4.03 -32.38
N LYS A 36 -1.02 -5.15 -32.95
CA LYS A 36 -1.86 -6.28 -33.32
C LYS A 36 -1.05 -7.57 -33.24
N ILE A 37 -1.61 -8.58 -32.60
CA ILE A 37 -1.04 -9.92 -32.54
C ILE A 37 -2.07 -10.90 -33.07
N ASP A 38 -1.74 -11.57 -34.19
CA ASP A 38 -2.59 -12.59 -34.83
C ASP A 38 -2.03 -13.99 -34.50
N GLU A 39 -2.07 -14.35 -33.22
CA GLU A 39 -1.67 -15.65 -32.73
C GLU A 39 -2.80 -16.34 -31.96
N GLU A 40 -2.92 -17.66 -32.12
CA GLU A 40 -3.82 -18.48 -31.31
C GLU A 40 -3.34 -18.56 -29.87
N ALA A 41 -4.27 -18.48 -28.93
CA ALA A 41 -3.99 -18.56 -27.51
C ALA A 41 -5.02 -19.48 -26.79
N ASN A 42 -4.59 -20.08 -25.68
CA ASN A 42 -5.46 -20.95 -24.87
C ASN A 42 -6.67 -20.16 -24.32
N TYR A 43 -6.47 -18.88 -24.03
CA TYR A 43 -7.56 -17.95 -23.69
C TYR A 43 -7.24 -16.53 -24.14
N VAL A 44 -8.29 -15.77 -24.43
CA VAL A 44 -8.20 -14.39 -24.90
C VAL A 44 -8.98 -13.49 -23.93
N ILE A 45 -8.37 -12.38 -23.54
CA ILE A 45 -9.02 -11.31 -22.81
C ILE A 45 -9.24 -10.15 -23.76
N ASP A 46 -10.49 -9.80 -24.08
CA ASP A 46 -10.80 -8.55 -24.78
C ASP A 46 -10.82 -7.40 -23.80
N ALA A 47 -9.80 -6.56 -23.85
CA ALA A 47 -9.63 -5.39 -23.02
C ALA A 47 -10.12 -4.09 -23.69
N LYS A 48 -11.04 -4.18 -24.65
CA LYS A 48 -11.60 -3.01 -25.33
C LYS A 48 -12.25 -2.05 -24.31
N GLY A 49 -11.80 -0.78 -24.32
CA GLY A 49 -12.28 0.24 -23.38
C GLY A 49 -11.61 0.19 -21.98
N LEU A 50 -10.74 -0.78 -21.75
CA LEU A 50 -10.01 -0.94 -20.49
C LEU A 50 -8.57 -0.42 -20.60
N ILE A 51 -8.01 -0.04 -19.47
CA ILE A 51 -6.58 0.20 -19.31
C ILE A 51 -5.91 -1.11 -18.92
N VAL A 52 -4.80 -1.40 -19.58
CA VAL A 52 -3.87 -2.49 -19.27
C VAL A 52 -2.59 -1.86 -18.74
N SER A 53 -2.25 -2.13 -17.48
CA SER A 53 -1.11 -1.54 -16.78
C SER A 53 -0.22 -2.62 -16.18
N PRO A 54 1.04 -2.29 -15.81
CA PRO A 54 1.77 -3.13 -14.87
C PRO A 54 0.95 -3.39 -13.62
N GLY A 55 1.14 -4.58 -13.02
CA GLY A 55 0.48 -4.95 -11.77
C GLY A 55 0.86 -4.03 -10.62
N PHE A 56 -0.08 -3.76 -9.73
CA PHE A 56 0.16 -2.85 -8.62
C PHE A 56 1.06 -3.50 -7.56
N VAL A 57 1.74 -2.65 -6.80
CA VAL A 57 2.64 -3.02 -5.70
C VAL A 57 2.19 -2.29 -4.45
N ASP A 58 1.87 -3.01 -3.39
CA ASP A 58 1.56 -2.42 -2.10
C ASP A 58 2.73 -2.59 -1.14
N LEU A 59 2.93 -1.56 -0.33
CA LEU A 59 3.93 -1.54 0.72
C LEU A 59 3.22 -1.55 2.08
N HIS A 60 3.68 -2.40 2.99
CA HIS A 60 3.23 -2.45 4.39
C HIS A 60 1.78 -2.92 4.63
N ALA A 61 1.18 -3.73 3.73
CA ALA A 61 -0.11 -4.38 4.04
C ALA A 61 0.03 -5.34 5.23
N ASN A 62 -1.00 -5.42 6.06
CA ASN A 62 -1.03 -6.34 7.18
C ASN A 62 -1.95 -7.54 6.87
N PHE A 63 -1.38 -8.75 6.82
CA PHE A 63 -2.16 -9.98 6.63
C PHE A 63 -2.33 -10.78 7.93
N CYS A 64 -1.82 -10.27 9.05
CA CYS A 64 -2.02 -10.82 10.38
C CYS A 64 -1.59 -12.30 10.57
N ASP A 65 -0.90 -12.89 9.61
CA ASP A 65 -0.50 -14.28 9.57
C ASP A 65 1.04 -14.43 9.51
N PRO A 66 1.65 -15.07 10.50
CA PRO A 66 1.06 -15.76 11.65
C PRO A 66 0.54 -14.81 12.72
N GLY A 67 -0.44 -15.29 13.52
CA GLY A 67 -0.84 -14.68 14.79
C GLY A 67 -2.33 -14.40 14.93
N ALA A 68 -2.88 -13.45 14.16
CA ALA A 68 -4.28 -13.07 14.22
C ALA A 68 -5.03 -13.44 12.93
N THR A 69 -5.01 -14.72 12.58
CA THR A 69 -5.57 -15.25 11.31
C THR A 69 -7.09 -15.11 11.20
N ASP A 70 -7.77 -14.81 12.29
CA ASP A 70 -9.21 -14.47 12.27
C ASP A 70 -9.46 -13.09 11.64
N ARG A 71 -8.50 -12.16 11.76
CA ARG A 71 -8.56 -10.84 11.12
C ARG A 71 -8.28 -10.91 9.62
N GLU A 72 -7.20 -11.59 9.27
CA GLU A 72 -6.75 -11.83 7.89
C GLU A 72 -5.71 -12.96 7.91
N ASP A 73 -5.57 -13.69 6.79
CA ASP A 73 -4.46 -14.62 6.60
C ASP A 73 -3.77 -14.39 5.25
N LEU A 74 -2.64 -15.07 5.01
CA LEU A 74 -1.88 -14.94 3.76
C LEU A 74 -2.73 -15.22 2.52
N LYS A 75 -3.70 -16.14 2.61
CA LYS A 75 -4.55 -16.52 1.48
C LYS A 75 -5.61 -15.44 1.23
N SER A 76 -6.39 -15.06 2.23
CA SER A 76 -7.47 -14.07 2.07
C SER A 76 -6.90 -12.69 1.74
N GLY A 77 -5.82 -12.26 2.40
CA GLY A 77 -5.12 -11.02 2.07
C GLY A 77 -4.57 -11.01 0.64
N SER A 78 -4.00 -12.14 0.18
CA SER A 78 -3.53 -12.26 -1.21
C SER A 78 -4.67 -12.23 -2.23
N LEU A 79 -5.85 -12.81 -1.92
CA LEU A 79 -7.03 -12.70 -2.77
C LEU A 79 -7.61 -11.28 -2.79
N SER A 80 -7.65 -10.60 -1.64
CA SER A 80 -8.04 -9.18 -1.54
C SER A 80 -7.08 -8.29 -2.35
N ALA A 81 -5.77 -8.54 -2.26
CA ALA A 81 -4.76 -7.88 -3.08
C ALA A 81 -5.00 -8.10 -4.58
N ALA A 82 -5.22 -9.36 -5.00
CA ALA A 82 -5.51 -9.69 -6.40
C ALA A 82 -6.77 -8.96 -6.90
N LYS A 83 -7.83 -8.88 -6.11
CA LYS A 83 -9.05 -8.12 -6.45
C LYS A 83 -8.77 -6.62 -6.58
N GLY A 84 -7.88 -6.07 -5.76
CA GLY A 84 -7.42 -4.68 -5.83
C GLY A 84 -6.48 -4.37 -6.99
N GLY A 85 -6.05 -5.39 -7.75
CA GLY A 85 -5.10 -5.23 -8.87
C GLY A 85 -3.63 -5.38 -8.46
N TYR A 86 -3.36 -5.75 -7.24
CA TYR A 86 -2.00 -5.93 -6.75
C TYR A 86 -1.45 -7.30 -7.17
N THR A 87 -0.22 -7.30 -7.65
CA THR A 87 0.55 -8.51 -7.98
C THR A 87 1.70 -8.74 -7.02
N HIS A 88 2.09 -7.70 -6.28
CA HIS A 88 3.16 -7.75 -5.29
C HIS A 88 2.71 -7.02 -4.02
N VAL A 89 2.96 -7.64 -2.88
CA VAL A 89 2.63 -7.09 -1.57
C VAL A 89 3.83 -7.29 -0.63
N VAL A 90 4.36 -6.20 -0.10
CA VAL A 90 5.32 -6.23 1.01
C VAL A 90 4.51 -6.15 2.30
N LEU A 91 4.64 -7.15 3.16
CA LEU A 91 3.92 -7.16 4.42
C LEU A 91 4.53 -6.17 5.41
N GLY A 92 3.70 -5.56 6.25
CA GLY A 92 4.15 -4.90 7.47
C GLY A 92 4.69 -5.91 8.49
N ALA A 93 5.34 -5.43 9.52
CA ALA A 93 5.89 -6.27 10.57
C ALA A 93 4.90 -6.44 11.77
N ASP A 94 3.60 -6.38 11.51
CA ASP A 94 2.55 -6.36 12.56
C ASP A 94 2.07 -7.74 13.01
N ASN A 95 2.85 -8.79 12.75
CA ASN A 95 2.56 -10.17 13.13
C ASN A 95 2.70 -10.41 14.64
N LYS A 96 2.12 -11.51 15.12
CA LYS A 96 2.32 -12.07 16.45
C LYS A 96 2.64 -13.57 16.34
N PRO A 97 3.87 -14.02 16.67
CA PRO A 97 4.99 -13.17 17.13
C PRO A 97 5.47 -12.17 16.08
N ALA A 98 6.15 -11.12 16.52
CA ALA A 98 6.74 -10.12 15.64
C ALA A 98 7.84 -10.78 14.77
N PRO A 99 8.05 -10.35 13.51
CA PRO A 99 9.09 -10.89 12.64
C PRO A 99 10.49 -10.35 13.01
N SER A 100 10.80 -10.36 14.30
CA SER A 100 12.14 -10.10 14.86
C SER A 100 12.97 -11.37 14.98
N GLU A 101 12.36 -12.54 14.68
CA GLU A 101 13.01 -13.83 14.61
C GLU A 101 12.82 -14.47 13.23
N CYS A 102 13.75 -15.33 12.81
CA CYS A 102 13.76 -15.94 11.49
C CYS A 102 12.56 -16.87 11.23
N ASN A 103 12.04 -17.54 12.24
CA ASN A 103 10.89 -18.46 12.11
C ASN A 103 9.66 -17.82 11.49
N VAL A 104 9.39 -16.55 11.80
CA VAL A 104 8.26 -15.81 11.20
C VAL A 104 8.56 -15.47 9.74
N ILE A 105 9.80 -15.05 9.44
CA ILE A 105 10.23 -14.75 8.06
C ILE A 105 10.14 -16.02 7.21
N ASP A 106 10.72 -17.14 7.69
CA ASP A 106 10.73 -18.43 7.00
C ASP A 106 9.30 -18.95 6.77
N TYR A 107 8.40 -18.78 7.75
CA TYR A 107 6.98 -19.11 7.63
C TYR A 107 6.34 -18.35 6.47
N ILE A 108 6.45 -17.01 6.48
CA ILE A 108 5.86 -16.17 5.44
C ILE A 108 6.39 -16.53 4.05
N ILE A 109 7.72 -16.66 3.90
CA ILE A 109 8.37 -16.98 2.62
C ILE A 109 7.89 -18.34 2.10
N ARG A 110 7.82 -19.35 2.98
CA ARG A 110 7.37 -20.69 2.62
C ARG A 110 5.93 -20.68 2.07
N TYR A 111 5.02 -20.04 2.77
CA TYR A 111 3.61 -20.00 2.37
C TYR A 111 3.34 -19.04 1.22
N ALA A 112 4.12 -17.97 1.06
CA ALA A 112 4.03 -17.05 -0.08
C ALA A 112 4.14 -17.77 -1.44
N THR A 113 4.85 -18.89 -1.54
CA THR A 113 5.07 -19.64 -2.79
C THR A 113 3.81 -20.20 -3.42
N ILE A 114 2.75 -20.40 -2.63
CA ILE A 114 1.46 -20.96 -3.09
C ILE A 114 0.34 -19.93 -3.11
N MET A 115 0.64 -18.68 -2.83
CA MET A 115 -0.36 -17.60 -2.84
C MET A 115 -0.64 -17.05 -4.24
N PRO A 116 -1.82 -16.47 -4.48
CA PRO A 116 -2.18 -15.84 -5.76
C PRO A 116 -1.25 -14.69 -6.18
N THR A 117 -0.78 -13.89 -5.22
CA THR A 117 0.10 -12.75 -5.45
C THR A 117 1.48 -13.00 -4.85
N ASN A 118 2.49 -12.24 -5.28
CA ASN A 118 3.82 -12.30 -4.69
C ASN A 118 3.82 -11.57 -3.34
N ILE A 119 4.17 -12.28 -2.27
CA ILE A 119 4.23 -11.76 -0.90
C ILE A 119 5.68 -11.71 -0.45
N TYR A 120 6.08 -10.61 0.17
CA TYR A 120 7.41 -10.38 0.70
C TYR A 120 7.34 -10.10 2.20
N ALA A 121 8.21 -10.73 2.96
CA ALA A 121 8.28 -10.55 4.40
C ALA A 121 9.12 -9.34 4.78
N SER A 122 8.60 -8.48 5.66
CA SER A 122 9.40 -7.48 6.36
C SER A 122 9.90 -8.02 7.69
N ALA A 123 11.15 -7.73 8.03
CA ALA A 123 11.68 -7.95 9.36
C ALA A 123 11.39 -6.77 10.28
N ALA A 124 11.00 -7.05 11.52
CA ALA A 124 10.98 -6.05 12.57
C ALA A 124 12.42 -5.59 12.87
N ILE A 125 12.62 -4.29 12.98
CA ILE A 125 13.96 -3.72 13.21
C ILE A 125 14.32 -3.66 14.69
N THR A 126 13.33 -3.84 15.57
CA THR A 126 13.54 -4.01 17.01
C THR A 126 12.85 -5.28 17.51
N GLU A 127 13.40 -5.89 18.55
CA GLU A 127 12.82 -7.08 19.18
C GLU A 127 11.39 -6.76 19.65
N ASP A 128 10.46 -7.65 19.28
CA ASP A 128 9.02 -7.52 19.53
C ASP A 128 8.42 -6.14 19.14
N ARG A 129 9.15 -5.37 18.30
CA ARG A 129 8.77 -4.02 17.89
C ARG A 129 8.64 -3.06 19.06
N LEU A 130 9.43 -3.27 20.12
CA LEU A 130 9.34 -2.47 21.34
C LEU A 130 10.22 -1.23 21.32
N GLY A 131 11.08 -1.04 20.30
CA GLY A 131 11.96 0.13 20.20
C GLY A 131 13.10 0.14 21.25
N ALA A 132 13.33 -0.96 21.97
CA ALA A 132 14.27 -1.05 23.08
C ALA A 132 15.59 -1.73 22.69
N VAL A 133 15.52 -2.83 21.94
CA VAL A 133 16.65 -3.65 21.51
C VAL A 133 16.57 -3.84 19.99
N ALA A 134 17.69 -3.71 19.29
CA ALA A 134 17.73 -3.96 17.83
C ALA A 134 17.62 -5.47 17.55
N SER A 135 16.81 -5.84 16.56
CA SER A 135 16.81 -7.17 16.00
C SER A 135 18.13 -7.48 15.30
N ASP A 136 18.48 -8.75 15.15
CA ASP A 136 19.63 -9.14 14.35
C ASP A 136 19.33 -8.97 12.85
N ILE A 137 19.51 -7.77 12.35
CA ILE A 137 19.27 -7.40 10.94
C ILE A 137 20.07 -8.28 9.98
N ASN A 138 21.30 -8.67 10.35
CA ASN A 138 22.14 -9.51 9.49
C ASN A 138 21.56 -10.91 9.35
N PHE A 139 21.15 -11.48 10.45
CA PHE A 139 20.56 -12.81 10.51
C PHE A 139 19.22 -12.86 9.79
N LEU A 140 18.31 -11.92 10.07
CA LEU A 140 17.02 -11.83 9.41
C LEU A 140 17.13 -11.60 7.89
N TYR A 141 18.10 -10.78 7.45
CA TYR A 141 18.39 -10.60 6.03
C TYR A 141 18.86 -11.91 5.38
N SER A 142 19.72 -12.70 6.06
CA SER A 142 20.19 -13.98 5.53
C SER A 142 19.07 -15.03 5.40
N HIS A 143 18.00 -14.91 6.19
CA HIS A 143 16.78 -15.71 6.11
C HIS A 143 15.76 -15.17 5.09
N GLY A 144 16.12 -14.14 4.32
CA GLY A 144 15.29 -13.66 3.21
C GLY A 144 14.34 -12.50 3.55
N ALA A 145 14.54 -11.83 4.70
CA ALA A 145 13.81 -10.58 4.96
C ALA A 145 14.02 -9.62 3.80
N PHE A 146 12.91 -9.20 3.19
CA PHE A 146 12.92 -8.35 2.01
C PHE A 146 13.00 -6.87 2.35
N ALA A 147 12.26 -6.44 3.37
CA ALA A 147 12.16 -5.07 3.87
C ALA A 147 12.37 -5.03 5.40
N PHE A 148 12.53 -3.85 5.94
CA PHE A 148 12.84 -3.60 7.35
C PHE A 148 11.91 -2.50 7.88
N TYR A 149 11.07 -2.84 8.88
CA TYR A 149 10.00 -1.97 9.36
C TYR A 149 9.45 -2.43 10.71
N ASP A 150 9.15 -1.52 11.63
CA ASP A 150 8.50 -1.87 12.90
C ASP A 150 6.97 -1.68 12.89
N GLY A 151 6.37 -1.60 11.69
CA GLY A 151 4.94 -1.37 11.57
C GLY A 151 4.55 0.08 11.96
N LEU A 152 3.31 0.27 12.34
CA LEU A 152 2.74 1.57 12.71
C LEU A 152 3.22 2.03 14.10
N ARG A 153 4.53 2.01 14.32
CA ARG A 153 5.16 2.34 15.60
C ARG A 153 6.42 3.19 15.39
N ALA A 154 6.44 4.37 16.00
CA ALA A 154 7.62 5.22 16.01
C ALA A 154 8.72 4.65 16.93
N ILE A 155 9.98 5.04 16.72
CA ILE A 155 11.13 4.62 17.54
C ILE A 155 11.73 5.84 18.21
N GLU A 156 11.58 5.93 19.53
CA GLU A 156 12.06 7.05 20.33
C GLU A 156 13.58 7.01 20.54
N ASN A 157 14.15 5.81 20.68
CA ASN A 157 15.59 5.64 20.89
C ASN A 157 16.37 5.92 19.60
N LYS A 158 16.74 7.17 19.36
CA LYS A 158 17.44 7.60 18.14
C LYS A 158 18.87 7.04 18.03
N ASN A 159 19.52 6.69 19.15
CA ASN A 159 20.84 6.03 19.12
C ASN A 159 20.69 4.58 18.63
N LEU A 160 19.63 3.87 19.05
CA LEU A 160 19.30 2.55 18.54
C LEU A 160 18.97 2.63 17.06
N LEU A 161 18.11 3.58 16.68
CA LEU A 161 17.70 3.78 15.29
C LEU A 161 18.89 4.06 14.36
N ALA A 162 19.87 4.87 14.79
CA ALA A 162 21.09 5.12 14.02
C ALA A 162 21.90 3.85 13.76
N LYS A 163 21.99 2.94 14.75
CA LYS A 163 22.65 1.63 14.59
C LYS A 163 21.91 0.78 13.55
N VAL A 164 20.59 0.68 13.67
CA VAL A 164 19.75 -0.06 12.71
C VAL A 164 19.86 0.52 11.30
N MET A 165 19.82 1.85 11.15
CA MET A 165 20.01 2.52 9.86
C MET A 165 21.32 2.11 9.18
N ASN A 166 22.42 2.07 9.93
CA ASN A 166 23.72 1.65 9.38
C ASN A 166 23.71 0.16 8.98
N LEU A 167 23.06 -0.71 9.75
CA LEU A 167 22.94 -2.14 9.41
C LEU A 167 22.12 -2.36 8.15
N VAL A 168 20.97 -1.70 8.01
CA VAL A 168 20.10 -1.80 6.82
C VAL A 168 20.81 -1.22 5.59
N LYS A 169 21.48 -0.05 5.74
CA LYS A 169 22.29 0.55 4.68
C LYS A 169 23.36 -0.41 4.17
N ALA A 170 24.05 -1.13 5.07
CA ALA A 170 25.08 -2.11 4.70
C ALA A 170 24.52 -3.27 3.85
N LYS A 171 23.20 -3.52 3.88
CA LYS A 171 22.52 -4.51 3.01
C LYS A 171 22.06 -3.89 1.69
N GLY A 172 22.26 -2.59 1.46
CA GLY A 172 21.76 -1.87 0.28
C GLY A 172 20.23 -1.80 0.23
N LYS A 173 19.56 -1.97 1.37
CA LYS A 173 18.10 -1.99 1.48
C LYS A 173 17.55 -0.63 1.89
N VAL A 174 16.25 -0.46 1.68
CA VAL A 174 15.47 0.68 2.18
C VAL A 174 15.00 0.36 3.59
N LEU A 175 15.06 1.34 4.47
CA LEU A 175 14.45 1.27 5.79
C LEU A 175 13.13 2.03 5.76
N SER A 176 12.04 1.39 6.14
CA SER A 176 10.75 2.06 6.31
C SER A 176 10.55 2.48 7.76
N LEU A 177 10.07 3.70 7.97
CA LEU A 177 9.76 4.23 9.29
C LEU A 177 8.38 4.89 9.31
N PHE A 178 7.59 4.52 10.30
CA PHE A 178 6.41 5.29 10.70
C PHE A 178 6.84 6.41 11.65
N SER A 179 6.28 7.59 11.47
CA SER A 179 6.55 8.75 12.32
C SER A 179 5.32 9.13 13.15
N GLY A 180 5.54 9.40 14.44
CA GLY A 180 4.46 9.73 15.36
C GLY A 180 4.89 9.66 16.83
N THR A 181 3.97 9.34 17.72
CA THR A 181 4.25 9.15 19.15
C THR A 181 3.99 7.72 19.59
N THR A 182 4.84 7.19 20.48
CA THR A 182 4.65 5.90 21.14
C THR A 182 3.97 6.03 22.48
N ASP A 183 3.80 7.24 23.02
CA ASP A 183 3.23 7.50 24.34
C ASP A 183 1.78 6.96 24.43
N ASP A 184 1.60 5.95 25.25
CA ASP A 184 0.32 5.25 25.42
C ASP A 184 -0.76 6.08 26.13
N LYS A 185 -0.40 7.27 26.68
CA LYS A 185 -1.41 8.20 27.23
C LYS A 185 -2.33 8.75 26.14
N TYR A 186 -1.87 8.78 24.84
CA TYR A 186 -2.65 9.32 23.75
C TYR A 186 -3.62 8.29 23.16
N THR A 187 -4.79 8.76 22.78
CA THR A 187 -5.77 7.98 22.01
C THR A 187 -5.31 7.90 20.55
N LYS A 188 -4.64 6.81 20.20
CA LYS A 188 -4.10 6.58 18.85
C LYS A 188 -5.21 6.53 17.80
N GLY A 189 -4.93 7.02 16.61
CA GLY A 189 -5.88 7.04 15.49
C GLY A 189 -6.91 8.15 15.52
N ILE A 190 -6.79 9.10 16.45
CA ILE A 190 -7.61 10.32 16.52
C ILE A 190 -6.67 11.49 16.80
N ILE A 191 -6.67 12.47 15.89
CA ILE A 191 -5.83 13.66 16.00
C ILE A 191 -6.49 14.73 16.88
N ASP A 192 -5.70 15.54 17.60
CA ASP A 192 -6.24 16.69 18.32
C ASP A 192 -6.86 17.70 17.35
N GLY A 193 -7.98 18.28 17.77
CA GLY A 193 -8.70 19.22 16.94
C GLY A 193 -10.17 19.41 17.34
N ALA A 194 -10.91 20.10 16.51
CA ALA A 194 -12.32 20.42 16.76
C ALA A 194 -13.19 19.15 16.87
N ILE A 195 -12.93 18.14 16.04
CA ILE A 195 -13.67 16.86 16.04
C ILE A 195 -13.40 16.05 17.32
N ALA A 196 -12.13 15.92 17.71
CA ALA A 196 -11.78 15.24 18.96
C ALA A 196 -12.43 15.90 20.19
N LYS A 197 -12.45 17.23 20.24
CA LYS A 197 -13.12 18.01 21.30
C LYS A 197 -14.62 17.77 21.28
N LYS A 198 -15.27 17.82 20.11
CA LYS A 198 -16.71 17.54 19.95
C LYS A 198 -17.09 16.14 20.38
N LEU A 199 -16.27 15.14 20.06
CA LEU A 199 -16.44 13.74 20.43
C LEU A 199 -15.97 13.44 21.87
N LYS A 200 -15.50 14.46 22.62
CA LYS A 200 -15.00 14.36 24.00
C LYS A 200 -13.90 13.30 24.16
N ILE A 201 -13.01 13.20 23.17
CA ILE A 201 -11.86 12.30 23.21
C ILE A 201 -10.85 12.85 24.24
N LYS A 202 -10.46 12.00 25.18
CA LYS A 202 -9.39 12.31 26.11
C LYS A 202 -8.03 12.01 25.49
N ASN A 203 -7.10 12.93 25.63
CA ASN A 203 -5.73 12.82 25.13
C ASN A 203 -5.65 12.35 23.67
N PRO A 204 -6.23 13.06 22.69
CA PRO A 204 -6.03 12.73 21.29
C PRO A 204 -4.55 12.86 20.91
N THR A 205 -4.12 12.26 19.81
CA THR A 205 -2.75 12.38 19.31
C THR A 205 -2.44 13.83 18.95
N PRO A 206 -1.33 14.43 19.42
CA PRO A 206 -0.95 15.80 19.09
C PRO A 206 -0.80 16.02 17.58
N LEU A 207 -1.17 17.20 17.09
CA LEU A 207 -1.05 17.55 15.67
C LEU A 207 0.37 17.47 15.14
N GLU A 208 1.31 17.91 15.95
CA GLU A 208 2.74 18.05 15.65
C GLU A 208 3.52 16.73 15.73
N ALA A 209 3.00 15.70 16.40
CA ALA A 209 3.72 14.46 16.72
C ALA A 209 4.33 13.75 15.49
N GLU A 210 3.63 13.78 14.35
CA GLU A 210 4.15 13.21 13.10
C GLU A 210 5.36 14.01 12.57
N ALA A 211 5.22 15.32 12.48
CA ALA A 211 6.24 16.18 11.89
C ALA A 211 7.49 16.28 12.77
N GLU A 212 7.33 16.30 14.10
CA GLU A 212 8.46 16.34 15.04
C GLU A 212 9.32 15.09 14.92
N ASP A 213 8.73 13.90 15.00
CA ASP A 213 9.44 12.62 14.86
C ASP A 213 10.03 12.46 13.44
N LEU A 214 9.27 12.83 12.41
CA LEU A 214 9.71 12.79 11.02
C LEU A 214 10.98 13.64 10.79
N LYS A 215 11.03 14.84 11.37
CA LYS A 215 12.20 15.74 11.28
C LYS A 215 13.46 15.09 11.82
N GLU A 216 13.36 14.40 12.96
CA GLU A 216 14.48 13.69 13.56
C GLU A 216 14.90 12.49 12.71
N ASN A 217 13.93 11.72 12.19
CA ASN A 217 14.18 10.56 11.35
C ASN A 217 14.88 10.95 10.03
N ILE A 218 14.46 12.05 9.38
CA ILE A 218 15.10 12.59 8.18
C ILE A 218 16.55 13.06 8.50
N ALA A 219 16.75 13.76 9.61
CA ALA A 219 18.08 14.21 10.02
C ALA A 219 19.02 13.03 10.27
N LEU A 220 18.51 11.98 10.90
CA LEU A 220 19.27 10.76 11.17
C LEU A 220 19.58 9.98 9.89
N ALA A 221 18.63 9.90 8.95
CA ALA A 221 18.86 9.30 7.64
C ALA A 221 19.92 10.05 6.84
N LYS A 222 19.92 11.39 6.91
CA LYS A 222 20.98 12.22 6.32
C LYS A 222 22.35 11.90 6.91
N PHE A 223 22.44 11.78 8.23
CA PHE A 223 23.68 11.47 8.93
C PHE A 223 24.21 10.08 8.59
N THR A 224 23.36 9.08 8.56
CA THR A 224 23.74 7.69 8.27
C THR A 224 23.88 7.41 6.78
N GLY A 225 23.17 8.15 5.93
CA GLY A 225 23.08 7.94 4.48
C GLY A 225 22.31 6.67 4.10
N VAL A 226 21.35 6.23 4.94
CA VAL A 226 20.41 5.15 4.61
C VAL A 226 19.36 5.68 3.64
N LYS A 227 18.86 4.82 2.74
CA LYS A 227 17.65 5.09 1.98
C LYS A 227 16.45 4.96 2.91
N LEU A 228 15.69 6.03 3.04
CA LEU A 228 14.59 6.11 3.98
C LEU A 228 13.25 6.17 3.24
N ASP A 229 12.38 5.26 3.57
CA ASP A 229 10.97 5.31 3.21
C ASP A 229 10.16 5.78 4.42
N LEU A 230 9.42 6.87 4.24
CA LEU A 230 8.57 7.48 5.24
C LEU A 230 7.16 6.91 5.06
N ALA A 231 6.89 5.83 5.77
CA ALA A 231 5.61 5.16 5.74
C ALA A 231 4.52 6.06 6.31
N TYR A 232 3.63 6.52 5.43
CA TYR A 232 2.38 7.20 5.75
C TYR A 232 2.50 8.61 6.34
N ILE A 233 2.94 9.56 5.53
CA ILE A 233 2.84 10.97 5.91
C ILE A 233 1.42 11.52 5.67
N THR A 234 0.93 12.38 6.55
CA THR A 234 -0.46 12.88 6.51
C THR A 234 -0.61 14.37 6.76
N SER A 235 0.42 15.06 7.26
CA SER A 235 0.35 16.48 7.60
C SER A 235 1.02 17.40 6.56
N SER A 236 0.56 18.64 6.51
CA SER A 236 1.16 19.67 5.66
C SER A 236 2.63 19.95 6.05
N GLU A 237 2.93 19.95 7.35
CA GLU A 237 4.27 20.14 7.89
C GLU A 237 5.20 19.00 7.47
N SER A 238 4.71 17.75 7.47
CA SER A 238 5.48 16.60 7.00
C SER A 238 5.80 16.70 5.51
N ILE A 239 4.87 17.21 4.69
CA ILE A 239 5.11 17.45 3.26
C ILE A 239 6.26 18.45 3.06
N GLU A 240 6.30 19.53 3.83
CA GLU A 240 7.37 20.53 3.76
C GLU A 240 8.74 19.95 4.13
N LEU A 241 8.79 19.11 5.17
CA LEU A 241 10.02 18.42 5.58
C LEU A 241 10.54 17.47 4.51
N VAL A 242 9.64 16.69 3.88
CA VAL A 242 10.00 15.79 2.77
C VAL A 242 10.49 16.58 1.56
N GLU A 243 9.80 17.69 1.21
CA GLU A 243 10.21 18.55 0.10
C GLU A 243 11.61 19.12 0.33
N ALA A 244 11.90 19.57 1.55
CA ALA A 244 13.22 20.09 1.93
C ALA A 244 14.30 19.00 1.82
N ALA A 245 14.03 17.79 2.32
CA ALA A 245 14.97 16.67 2.25
C ALA A 245 15.28 16.28 0.80
N LYS A 246 14.27 16.24 -0.08
CA LYS A 246 14.45 15.95 -1.51
C LYS A 246 15.22 17.04 -2.25
N LYS A 247 14.98 18.33 -1.94
CA LYS A 247 15.79 19.45 -2.46
C LYS A 247 17.25 19.32 -2.06
N ASP A 248 17.51 18.79 -0.88
CA ASP A 248 18.84 18.49 -0.33
C ASP A 248 19.45 17.19 -0.91
N LYS A 249 18.79 16.57 -1.89
CA LYS A 249 19.19 15.32 -2.58
C LYS A 249 19.36 14.12 -1.64
N GLN A 250 18.64 14.07 -0.55
CA GLN A 250 18.59 12.88 0.30
C GLN A 250 17.77 11.77 -0.38
N GLU A 251 18.17 10.53 -0.21
CA GLU A 251 17.39 9.37 -0.68
C GLU A 251 16.22 9.09 0.28
N VAL A 252 15.23 9.99 0.26
CA VAL A 252 14.02 9.93 1.07
C VAL A 252 12.82 9.77 0.14
N TYR A 253 11.99 8.79 0.45
CA TYR A 253 10.72 8.49 -0.23
C TYR A 253 9.57 8.69 0.74
N ALA A 254 8.39 8.98 0.24
CA ALA A 254 7.22 9.21 1.09
C ALA A 254 5.98 8.54 0.53
N GLU A 255 5.21 7.94 1.43
CA GLU A 255 3.93 7.32 1.14
C GLU A 255 2.77 8.09 1.74
N VAL A 256 1.60 7.99 1.12
CA VAL A 256 0.34 8.46 1.68
C VAL A 256 -0.70 7.33 1.62
N PRO A 257 -1.45 7.08 2.72
CA PRO A 257 -2.54 6.12 2.68
C PRO A 257 -3.68 6.64 1.78
N ALA A 258 -4.23 5.76 0.94
CA ALA A 258 -5.35 6.12 0.06
C ALA A 258 -6.53 6.74 0.82
N LEU A 259 -6.82 6.25 2.03
CA LEU A 259 -7.91 6.75 2.85
C LEU A 259 -7.75 8.22 3.23
N ASN A 260 -6.51 8.70 3.45
CA ASN A 260 -6.21 10.10 3.77
C ASN A 260 -6.38 11.06 2.57
N LEU A 261 -6.56 10.53 1.35
CA LEU A 261 -6.87 11.32 0.15
C LEU A 261 -8.36 11.59 -0.02
N ILE A 262 -9.23 10.81 0.63
CA ILE A 262 -10.67 10.88 0.44
C ILE A 262 -11.43 11.30 1.69
N LEU A 263 -10.93 11.00 2.89
CA LEU A 263 -11.57 11.31 4.17
C LEU A 263 -10.76 12.30 4.99
N THR A 264 -11.47 12.97 5.90
CA THR A 264 -10.90 13.87 6.91
C THR A 264 -11.30 13.41 8.31
N ASP A 265 -10.81 14.09 9.34
CA ASP A 265 -11.20 13.86 10.75
C ASP A 265 -12.71 13.88 10.99
N LYS A 266 -13.48 14.62 10.16
CA LYS A 266 -14.96 14.63 10.20
C LYS A 266 -15.57 13.26 9.94
N ALA A 267 -14.85 12.34 9.30
CA ALA A 267 -15.31 10.98 9.05
C ALA A 267 -15.62 10.21 10.34
N LEU A 268 -14.94 10.56 11.45
CA LEU A 268 -15.20 9.97 12.77
C LEU A 268 -16.65 10.21 13.25
N GLU A 269 -17.27 11.33 12.88
CA GLU A 269 -18.67 11.63 13.24
C GLU A 269 -19.65 10.74 12.46
N LYS A 270 -19.33 10.41 11.21
CA LYS A 270 -20.23 9.66 10.32
C LYS A 270 -20.00 8.15 10.40
N TYR A 271 -18.75 7.72 10.46
CA TYR A 271 -18.37 6.32 10.34
C TYR A 271 -17.84 5.71 11.65
N GLY A 272 -17.78 6.52 12.73
CA GLY A 272 -17.37 6.06 14.05
C GLY A 272 -16.00 5.37 14.04
N THR A 273 -15.96 4.19 14.65
CA THR A 273 -14.73 3.39 14.81
C THR A 273 -14.13 2.92 13.50
N ASN A 274 -14.91 2.76 12.42
CA ASN A 274 -14.38 2.42 11.10
C ASN A 274 -13.51 3.54 10.51
N ALA A 275 -13.69 4.81 10.93
CA ALA A 275 -12.83 5.93 10.56
C ALA A 275 -11.65 6.15 11.53
N LYS A 276 -11.53 5.33 12.59
CA LYS A 276 -10.38 5.35 13.49
C LYS A 276 -9.23 4.53 12.90
N VAL A 277 -8.23 5.22 12.34
CA VAL A 277 -7.11 4.63 11.60
C VAL A 277 -5.77 5.21 12.06
N ILE A 278 -4.69 4.51 11.80
CA ILE A 278 -3.31 5.00 11.98
C ILE A 278 -2.62 4.97 10.62
N PRO A 279 -2.05 6.12 10.18
CA PRO A 279 -2.13 7.44 10.80
C PRO A 279 -3.55 7.98 10.83
N ALA A 280 -3.82 8.89 11.78
CA ALA A 280 -5.13 9.50 11.94
C ALA A 280 -5.52 10.34 10.72
N LEU A 281 -6.83 10.40 10.43
CA LEU A 281 -7.37 11.32 9.44
C LEU A 281 -7.21 12.77 9.93
N ARG A 282 -6.83 13.67 9.02
CA ARG A 282 -6.53 15.07 9.31
C ARG A 282 -7.55 16.04 8.71
N SER A 283 -7.24 17.32 8.73
CA SER A 283 -8.09 18.38 8.21
C SER A 283 -8.26 18.29 6.68
N GLU A 284 -9.27 19.00 6.16
CA GLU A 284 -9.46 19.14 4.71
C GLU A 284 -8.28 19.86 4.04
N ALA A 285 -7.64 20.80 4.74
CA ALA A 285 -6.44 21.47 4.21
C ALA A 285 -5.30 20.48 4.01
N ASP A 286 -5.05 19.59 4.97
CA ASP A 286 -4.04 18.53 4.85
C ASP A 286 -4.37 17.58 3.71
N ARG A 287 -5.62 17.11 3.61
CA ARG A 287 -6.07 16.24 2.52
C ARG A 287 -5.79 16.85 1.13
N VAL A 288 -6.12 18.12 0.94
CA VAL A 288 -5.87 18.84 -0.32
C VAL A 288 -4.37 18.98 -0.59
N ASN A 289 -3.58 19.27 0.45
CA ASN A 289 -2.13 19.41 0.31
C ASN A 289 -1.45 18.06 -0.02
N LEU A 290 -1.94 16.93 0.49
CA LEU A 290 -1.49 15.60 0.11
C LEU A 290 -1.71 15.34 -1.40
N CYS A 291 -2.90 15.65 -1.93
CA CYS A 291 -3.18 15.51 -3.37
C CYS A 291 -2.24 16.39 -4.23
N LYS A 292 -1.99 17.64 -3.79
CA LYS A 292 -1.04 18.54 -4.47
C LYS A 292 0.40 18.05 -4.38
N ALA A 293 0.80 17.47 -3.25
CA ALA A 293 2.15 16.92 -3.05
C ALA A 293 2.41 15.69 -3.94
N LEU A 294 1.40 14.83 -4.15
CA LEU A 294 1.45 13.75 -5.14
C LEU A 294 1.69 14.30 -6.55
N LYS A 295 0.97 15.37 -6.93
CA LYS A 295 1.13 16.02 -8.26
C LYS A 295 2.53 16.61 -8.45
N LYS A 296 3.08 17.21 -7.39
CA LYS A 296 4.42 17.80 -7.41
C LYS A 296 5.55 16.75 -7.34
N GLY A 297 5.24 15.46 -7.10
CA GLY A 297 6.25 14.42 -6.91
C GLY A 297 6.96 14.49 -5.55
N ILE A 298 6.43 15.24 -4.59
CA ILE A 298 6.94 15.26 -3.20
C ILE A 298 6.59 13.94 -2.52
N ILE A 299 5.36 13.45 -2.72
CA ILE A 299 4.94 12.11 -2.30
C ILE A 299 5.10 11.14 -3.47
N ASP A 300 5.74 10.01 -3.23
CA ASP A 300 6.13 9.03 -4.24
C ASP A 300 5.08 7.95 -4.46
N VAL A 301 4.43 7.50 -3.39
CA VAL A 301 3.59 6.30 -3.38
C VAL A 301 2.23 6.60 -2.76
N VAL A 302 1.18 6.00 -3.33
CA VAL A 302 -0.11 5.82 -2.67
C VAL A 302 -0.20 4.37 -2.24
N SER A 303 -0.29 4.13 -0.94
CA SER A 303 -0.38 2.80 -0.34
C SER A 303 -1.78 2.49 0.17
N SER A 304 -2.09 1.21 0.30
CA SER A 304 -3.41 0.76 0.75
C SER A 304 -3.65 1.03 2.23
N ASN A 305 -2.59 1.00 3.04
CA ASN A 305 -2.66 0.95 4.50
C ASN A 305 -3.70 -0.08 4.98
N HIS A 306 -3.60 -1.29 4.40
CA HIS A 306 -4.53 -2.37 4.69
C HIS A 306 -4.26 -2.94 6.08
N VAL A 307 -5.15 -2.63 7.03
CA VAL A 307 -5.08 -3.04 8.43
C VAL A 307 -6.41 -3.69 8.84
N PRO A 308 -6.55 -4.99 8.64
CA PRO A 308 -7.73 -5.76 9.03
C PRO A 308 -7.91 -5.76 10.56
N VAL A 309 -9.16 -5.57 10.99
CA VAL A 309 -9.56 -5.53 12.40
C VAL A 309 -10.86 -6.29 12.55
N GLU A 310 -10.94 -7.14 13.57
CA GLU A 310 -12.14 -7.90 13.88
C GLU A 310 -13.33 -6.98 14.18
N ARG A 311 -14.52 -7.48 13.86
CA ARG A 311 -15.77 -6.74 14.09
C ARG A 311 -15.96 -6.38 15.54
N SER A 312 -15.69 -7.30 16.47
CA SER A 312 -15.75 -7.09 17.91
C SER A 312 -14.87 -5.93 18.39
N ASP A 313 -13.64 -5.82 17.85
CA ASP A 313 -12.70 -4.75 18.16
C ASP A 313 -13.17 -3.38 17.63
N LYS A 314 -14.03 -3.37 16.61
CA LYS A 314 -14.64 -2.15 16.03
C LYS A 314 -15.97 -1.78 16.71
N GLU A 315 -16.66 -2.71 17.35
CA GLU A 315 -17.91 -2.46 18.09
C GLU A 315 -17.69 -1.81 19.47
N GLU A 316 -16.42 -1.68 19.87
CA GLU A 316 -16.02 -0.99 21.10
C GLU A 316 -16.28 0.53 21.05
N LYS A 317 -16.17 1.20 22.22
CA LYS A 317 -16.24 2.67 22.25
C LYS A 317 -15.09 3.27 21.44
N LEU A 318 -15.33 4.42 20.80
CA LEU A 318 -14.35 5.06 19.92
C LEU A 318 -12.95 5.22 20.53
N LYS A 319 -12.82 5.49 21.84
CA LYS A 319 -11.53 5.61 22.52
C LYS A 319 -10.81 4.25 22.64
N ASP A 320 -11.55 3.15 22.80
CA ASP A 320 -11.04 1.82 23.11
C ASP A 320 -10.88 0.95 21.84
N ALA A 321 -11.67 1.23 20.80
CA ALA A 321 -11.67 0.49 19.55
C ALA A 321 -10.27 0.44 18.90
N VAL A 322 -9.93 -0.70 18.32
CA VAL A 322 -8.67 -0.88 17.58
C VAL A 322 -8.67 -0.05 16.30
N SER A 323 -7.56 0.65 16.07
CA SER A 323 -7.38 1.46 14.85
C SER A 323 -7.04 0.58 13.65
N GLY A 324 -7.60 0.89 12.47
CA GLY A 324 -7.32 0.21 11.22
C GLY A 324 -8.50 0.23 10.26
N ALA A 325 -8.21 0.10 8.98
CA ALA A 325 -9.19 -0.11 7.92
C ALA A 325 -8.58 -0.99 6.82
N ILE A 326 -9.43 -1.77 6.13
CA ILE A 326 -9.01 -2.47 4.92
C ILE A 326 -8.90 -1.49 3.75
N GLY A 327 -7.89 -1.64 2.90
CA GLY A 327 -7.60 -0.68 1.83
C GLY A 327 -7.31 -1.28 0.45
N LEU A 328 -6.79 -2.52 0.37
CA LEU A 328 -6.34 -3.12 -0.88
C LEU A 328 -7.38 -3.08 -2.00
N GLU A 329 -8.63 -3.42 -1.72
CA GLU A 329 -9.71 -3.51 -2.72
C GLU A 329 -10.23 -2.13 -3.19
N THR A 330 -9.88 -1.04 -2.49
CA THR A 330 -10.45 0.30 -2.73
C THR A 330 -9.45 1.32 -3.22
N THR A 331 -8.14 1.09 -3.09
CA THR A 331 -7.09 2.07 -3.42
C THR A 331 -7.20 2.62 -4.84
N LEU A 332 -7.35 1.76 -5.86
CA LEU A 332 -7.52 2.21 -7.24
C LEU A 332 -8.75 3.12 -7.38
N GLY A 333 -9.87 2.71 -6.77
CA GLY A 333 -11.13 3.46 -6.85
C GLY A 333 -11.06 4.82 -6.15
N VAL A 334 -10.33 4.91 -5.04
CA VAL A 334 -10.03 6.18 -4.35
C VAL A 334 -9.14 7.06 -5.22
N CYS A 335 -8.08 6.51 -5.82
CA CYS A 335 -7.21 7.23 -6.74
C CYS A 335 -8.00 7.76 -7.95
N GLY A 336 -8.88 6.94 -8.52
CA GLY A 336 -9.75 7.35 -9.63
C GLY A 336 -10.63 8.53 -9.25
N LEU A 337 -11.34 8.45 -8.12
CA LEU A 337 -12.27 9.47 -7.67
C LEU A 337 -11.55 10.75 -7.20
N LYS A 338 -10.45 10.63 -6.43
CA LYS A 338 -9.83 11.77 -5.76
C LYS A 338 -8.61 12.35 -6.46
N LEU A 339 -7.98 11.61 -7.32
CA LEU A 339 -6.82 12.10 -8.03
C LEU A 339 -7.11 12.34 -9.51
N VAL A 340 -7.90 11.45 -10.15
CA VAL A 340 -8.19 11.58 -11.59
C VAL A 340 -9.41 12.45 -11.83
N ASP A 341 -10.55 12.17 -11.19
CA ASP A 341 -11.81 12.91 -11.39
C ASP A 341 -11.70 14.35 -10.87
N ASP A 342 -11.07 14.55 -9.70
CA ASP A 342 -10.77 15.88 -9.14
C ASP A 342 -9.62 16.61 -9.90
N GLY A 343 -9.01 16.01 -10.92
CA GLY A 343 -8.04 16.64 -11.84
C GLY A 343 -6.62 16.86 -11.30
N TYR A 344 -6.23 16.20 -10.21
CA TYR A 344 -4.85 16.27 -9.71
C TYR A 344 -3.88 15.47 -10.57
N LEU A 345 -4.23 14.21 -10.91
CA LEU A 345 -3.39 13.29 -11.68
C LEU A 345 -4.18 12.72 -12.87
N ASN A 346 -3.47 12.17 -13.85
CA ASN A 346 -4.05 11.28 -14.85
C ASN A 346 -3.71 9.82 -14.54
N TRP A 347 -4.33 8.85 -15.24
CA TRP A 347 -4.13 7.43 -14.98
C TRP A 347 -2.67 6.97 -15.11
N LYS A 348 -1.86 7.58 -16.01
CA LYS A 348 -0.42 7.27 -16.10
C LYS A 348 0.28 7.65 -14.78
N GLU A 349 0.03 8.85 -14.28
CA GLU A 349 0.60 9.34 -13.03
C GLU A 349 0.13 8.52 -11.82
N VAL A 350 -1.12 8.05 -11.80
CA VAL A 350 -1.63 7.12 -10.77
C VAL A 350 -0.86 5.79 -10.83
N ILE A 351 -0.71 5.19 -12.02
CA ILE A 351 0.04 3.94 -12.20
C ILE A 351 1.50 4.10 -11.72
N GLU A 352 2.12 5.25 -11.95
CA GLU A 352 3.44 5.55 -11.40
C GLU A 352 3.44 5.45 -9.88
N LYS A 353 2.40 5.96 -9.19
CA LYS A 353 2.32 5.99 -7.72
C LYS A 353 1.99 4.64 -7.07
N ILE A 354 1.25 3.78 -7.74
CA ILE A 354 0.77 2.50 -7.15
C ILE A 354 1.46 1.26 -7.75
N SER A 355 2.36 1.43 -8.73
CA SER A 355 3.05 0.31 -9.38
C SER A 355 4.54 0.60 -9.57
N VAL A 356 4.90 1.62 -10.38
CA VAL A 356 6.28 1.87 -10.79
C VAL A 356 7.15 2.33 -9.64
N ASN A 357 6.71 3.35 -8.89
CA ASN A 357 7.51 3.94 -7.83
C ASN A 357 7.75 2.96 -6.67
N PRO A 358 6.72 2.27 -6.11
CA PRO A 358 6.97 1.30 -5.04
C PRO A 358 7.89 0.16 -5.50
N ALA A 359 7.74 -0.33 -6.74
CA ALA A 359 8.65 -1.33 -7.29
C ALA A 359 10.11 -0.84 -7.32
N LYS A 360 10.32 0.41 -7.75
CA LYS A 360 11.64 1.02 -7.88
C LYS A 360 12.30 1.30 -6.53
N ILE A 361 11.53 1.83 -5.59
CA ILE A 361 12.01 2.15 -4.23
C ILE A 361 12.54 0.87 -3.56
N PHE A 362 11.82 -0.24 -3.66
CA PHE A 362 12.19 -1.50 -3.03
C PHE A 362 13.04 -2.42 -3.92
N GLY A 363 13.43 -1.97 -5.13
CA GLY A 363 14.32 -2.68 -6.03
C GLY A 363 13.71 -3.89 -6.73
N LEU A 364 12.37 -3.98 -6.79
CA LEU A 364 11.63 -5.00 -7.53
C LEU A 364 11.65 -4.77 -9.06
N ASP A 365 11.93 -3.54 -9.48
CA ASP A 365 12.04 -3.12 -10.88
C ASP A 365 13.12 -3.90 -11.65
N LYS A 366 14.17 -4.35 -10.98
CA LYS A 366 15.25 -5.20 -11.55
C LYS A 366 14.70 -6.51 -12.11
N ASP A 367 13.62 -7.03 -11.53
CA ASP A 367 12.92 -8.23 -11.97
C ASP A 367 11.80 -7.94 -12.96
N GLY A 368 11.63 -6.67 -13.36
CA GLY A 368 10.61 -6.21 -14.29
C GLY A 368 9.26 -5.87 -13.65
N VAL A 369 9.19 -5.81 -12.33
CA VAL A 369 7.98 -5.35 -11.62
C VAL A 369 7.78 -3.86 -11.87
N GLY A 370 6.52 -3.43 -12.03
CA GLY A 370 6.20 -2.06 -12.40
C GLY A 370 6.31 -1.78 -13.92
N SER A 371 6.54 -2.81 -14.76
CA SER A 371 6.59 -2.70 -16.22
C SER A 371 5.96 -3.91 -16.92
N ILE A 372 5.58 -3.71 -18.21
CA ILE A 372 5.15 -4.78 -19.11
C ILE A 372 6.26 -4.97 -20.14
N THR A 373 7.33 -5.66 -19.73
CA THR A 373 8.55 -5.80 -20.53
C THR A 373 8.67 -7.22 -21.09
N GLU A 374 8.94 -7.34 -22.40
CA GLU A 374 9.18 -8.63 -23.06
C GLU A 374 10.31 -9.41 -22.36
N GLY A 375 10.11 -10.71 -22.19
CA GLY A 375 11.02 -11.60 -21.48
C GLY A 375 10.89 -11.58 -19.96
N LYS A 376 10.12 -10.65 -19.38
CA LYS A 376 9.86 -10.59 -17.92
C LYS A 376 8.55 -11.30 -17.57
N LYS A 377 8.38 -11.67 -16.30
CA LYS A 377 7.14 -12.26 -15.80
C LYS A 377 5.95 -11.34 -16.05
N ALA A 378 4.84 -11.91 -16.52
CA ALA A 378 3.64 -11.14 -16.80
C ALA A 378 2.89 -10.85 -15.48
N ASN A 379 3.06 -9.63 -14.97
CA ASN A 379 2.36 -9.06 -13.83
C ASN A 379 1.57 -7.85 -14.32
N ILE A 380 0.26 -8.03 -14.51
CA ILE A 380 -0.58 -7.08 -15.25
C ILE A 380 -1.91 -6.88 -14.54
N THR A 381 -2.34 -5.63 -14.46
CA THR A 381 -3.66 -5.25 -13.98
C THR A 381 -4.46 -4.61 -15.11
N ILE A 382 -5.69 -5.09 -15.30
CA ILE A 382 -6.62 -4.59 -16.31
C ILE A 382 -7.84 -4.01 -15.58
N PHE A 383 -8.15 -2.75 -15.82
CA PHE A 383 -9.23 -2.06 -15.13
C PHE A 383 -10.05 -1.15 -16.05
N ASN A 384 -11.31 -0.92 -15.70
CA ASN A 384 -12.17 0.04 -16.37
C ASN A 384 -11.98 1.43 -15.74
N PRO A 385 -11.38 2.41 -16.44
CA PRO A 385 -11.06 3.72 -15.88
C PRO A 385 -12.30 4.60 -15.63
N ASN A 386 -13.41 4.27 -16.29
CA ASN A 386 -14.63 5.10 -16.29
C ASN A 386 -15.77 4.46 -15.48
N GLU A 387 -15.58 3.27 -14.95
CA GLU A 387 -16.62 2.56 -14.22
C GLU A 387 -16.76 3.13 -12.81
N LYS A 388 -17.90 3.71 -12.52
CA LYS A 388 -18.34 4.04 -11.16
C LYS A 388 -18.96 2.79 -10.55
N TRP A 389 -18.58 2.50 -9.32
CA TRP A 389 -19.05 1.31 -8.62
C TRP A 389 -19.15 1.59 -7.12
N LYS A 390 -20.10 0.95 -6.49
CA LYS A 390 -20.30 1.06 -5.05
C LYS A 390 -19.51 -0.03 -4.33
N PHE A 391 -18.75 0.36 -3.31
CA PHE A 391 -18.04 -0.62 -2.46
C PHE A 391 -19.04 -1.21 -1.46
N GLU A 392 -19.51 -2.40 -1.73
CA GLU A 392 -20.53 -3.07 -0.93
C GLU A 392 -19.91 -4.17 -0.07
N GLU A 393 -20.42 -4.32 1.17
CA GLU A 393 -19.89 -5.22 2.18
C GLU A 393 -19.85 -6.67 1.69
N GLU A 394 -20.87 -7.10 0.95
CA GLU A 394 -21.02 -8.46 0.42
C GLU A 394 -19.97 -8.80 -0.66
N THR A 395 -19.34 -7.78 -1.22
CA THR A 395 -18.30 -7.96 -2.24
C THR A 395 -16.90 -8.03 -1.68
N ILE A 396 -16.69 -7.77 -0.39
CA ILE A 396 -15.39 -7.77 0.26
C ILE A 396 -14.80 -9.18 0.28
N VAL A 397 -13.52 -9.30 -0.10
CA VAL A 397 -12.77 -10.58 -0.12
C VAL A 397 -11.89 -10.74 1.10
N SER A 398 -11.42 -9.63 1.69
CA SER A 398 -10.76 -9.65 2.99
C SER A 398 -11.65 -10.33 4.04
N LYS A 399 -11.07 -11.02 5.02
CA LYS A 399 -11.84 -11.58 6.14
C LYS A 399 -12.46 -10.50 7.02
N SER A 400 -11.77 -9.38 7.18
CA SER A 400 -12.29 -8.22 7.91
C SER A 400 -13.04 -7.28 6.99
N HIS A 401 -14.08 -6.65 7.54
CA HIS A 401 -14.94 -5.71 6.80
C HIS A 401 -14.85 -4.28 7.37
N ASN A 402 -13.81 -3.97 8.13
CA ASN A 402 -13.61 -2.68 8.78
C ASN A 402 -13.20 -1.59 7.78
N SER A 403 -14.18 -0.98 7.12
CA SER A 403 -13.93 0.11 6.18
C SER A 403 -14.97 1.23 6.28
N PRO A 404 -14.52 2.50 6.37
CA PRO A 404 -15.44 3.64 6.28
C PRO A 404 -15.92 3.92 4.86
N LEU A 405 -15.40 3.19 3.86
CA LEU A 405 -15.77 3.36 2.45
C LEU A 405 -16.96 2.48 2.03
N ILE A 406 -17.44 1.56 2.88
CA ILE A 406 -18.61 0.74 2.60
C ILE A 406 -19.81 1.64 2.25
N GLY A 407 -20.46 1.34 1.12
CA GLY A 407 -21.54 2.14 0.57
C GLY A 407 -21.13 3.36 -0.24
N MET A 408 -19.84 3.67 -0.35
CA MET A 408 -19.33 4.80 -1.14
C MET A 408 -19.16 4.43 -2.61
N GLU A 409 -19.50 5.37 -3.50
CA GLU A 409 -19.22 5.25 -4.93
C GLU A 409 -17.75 5.61 -5.18
N LEU A 410 -17.05 4.77 -5.92
CA LEU A 410 -15.66 4.89 -6.32
C LEU A 410 -15.53 4.89 -7.84
N LEU A 411 -14.41 5.38 -8.39
CA LEU A 411 -14.15 5.45 -9.83
C LEU A 411 -12.94 4.61 -10.23
N GLY A 412 -13.13 3.77 -11.24
CA GLY A 412 -12.10 2.84 -11.69
C GLY A 412 -12.21 1.49 -10.99
N LYS A 413 -12.46 0.42 -11.77
CA LYS A 413 -12.71 -0.92 -11.24
C LYS A 413 -11.82 -1.95 -11.91
N VAL A 414 -11.09 -2.71 -11.11
CA VAL A 414 -10.28 -3.83 -11.59
C VAL A 414 -11.18 -4.90 -12.21
N LYS A 415 -10.83 -5.34 -13.41
CA LYS A 415 -11.52 -6.40 -14.15
C LYS A 415 -10.73 -7.70 -14.17
N TYR A 416 -9.41 -7.61 -14.32
CA TYR A 416 -8.53 -8.78 -14.29
C TYR A 416 -7.21 -8.44 -13.63
N THR A 417 -6.66 -9.41 -12.91
CA THR A 417 -5.29 -9.36 -12.39
C THR A 417 -4.57 -10.63 -12.81
N ILE A 418 -3.43 -10.44 -13.45
CA ILE A 418 -2.54 -11.52 -13.90
C ILE A 418 -1.26 -11.39 -13.09
N CYS A 419 -0.93 -12.43 -12.35
CA CYS A 419 0.27 -12.51 -11.53
C CYS A 419 1.13 -13.69 -11.97
N ASN A 420 2.40 -13.44 -12.29
CA ASN A 420 3.32 -14.44 -12.84
C ASN A 420 2.69 -15.22 -14.02
N GLY A 421 2.01 -14.50 -14.94
CA GLY A 421 1.35 -15.08 -16.11
C GLY A 421 0.08 -15.89 -15.83
N ARG A 422 -0.38 -15.95 -14.61
CA ARG A 422 -1.62 -16.65 -14.20
C ARG A 422 -2.72 -15.65 -13.93
N LEU A 423 -3.91 -15.90 -14.43
CA LEU A 423 -5.10 -15.13 -14.08
C LEU A 423 -5.49 -15.45 -12.63
N VAL A 424 -5.27 -14.49 -11.71
CA VAL A 424 -5.52 -14.65 -10.26
C VAL A 424 -6.80 -13.96 -9.81
N TYR A 425 -7.30 -13.01 -10.59
CA TYR A 425 -8.60 -12.38 -10.37
C TYR A 425 -9.30 -12.06 -11.69
N ARG A 426 -10.62 -12.30 -11.70
CA ARG A 426 -11.55 -11.88 -12.75
C ARG A 426 -12.83 -11.36 -12.09
N ALA A 427 -13.22 -10.13 -12.41
CA ALA A 427 -14.49 -9.58 -11.95
C ALA A 427 -15.66 -10.38 -12.54
N VAL A 428 -16.58 -10.80 -11.67
CA VAL A 428 -17.84 -11.42 -12.10
C VAL A 428 -18.79 -10.27 -12.47
N GLU A 429 -19.26 -10.24 -13.71
CA GLU A 429 -20.37 -9.37 -14.08
C GLU A 429 -21.66 -9.99 -13.53
N LEU A 430 -22.22 -9.41 -12.48
CA LEU A 430 -23.58 -9.70 -12.09
C LEU A 430 -24.48 -9.22 -13.24
N LYS A 431 -25.05 -10.15 -13.98
CA LYS A 431 -26.15 -9.82 -14.88
C LYS A 431 -27.29 -9.34 -13.99
N HIS A 432 -27.56 -8.05 -13.95
CA HIS A 432 -28.85 -7.56 -13.55
C HIS A 432 -29.85 -8.12 -14.58
N ASN A 433 -30.62 -9.12 -14.18
CA ASN A 433 -31.83 -9.45 -14.91
C ASN A 433 -32.72 -8.20 -14.76
N GLU A 434 -32.83 -7.44 -15.83
CA GLU A 434 -33.91 -6.46 -15.98
C GLU A 434 -35.21 -7.31 -15.99
N GLU A 435 -35.94 -7.27 -14.86
CA GLU A 435 -37.36 -7.63 -14.83
C GLU A 435 -38.20 -6.42 -15.24
#